data_9c42bba4de404d55a6ff95c3ae57dad7
#
_entry.id   9c42bba4de404d55a6ff95c3ae57dad7
#
_cell.length_a   1.000
_cell.length_b   1.000
_cell.length_c   1.000
_cell.angle_alpha   90.00
_cell.angle_beta   90.00
_cell.angle_gamma   90.00
#
_symmetry.space_group_name_H-M   'P 1'
#
loop_
_entity.id
_entity.type
_entity.pdbx_description
1 polymer ?
#
loop_
_entity_poly.entity_id
_entity_poly.type
_entity_poly.pdbx_seq_one_letter_code
_entity_poly.pdbx_strand_id
1 'polypeptide(L)'
;ANAIRKTLRYKQDNLRDGIMLAWAFRPDAMEAAERLRRLEQTDLNFIRLDMIRIDSPRFREHVTALSTQNADYENFLTFVQPPKVEVGYKRIAPRTYKFDVSETAILNAGAKIINVQWDFDYGKRFISTPGYSFVRGIKKEPELQAQYEFPSAGKRRIACKVQDDMGGEGLWTNEIEVN
;
A
#
# COMPACT_ATOMS: atom_id res chain seq x y z
N ALA A 1 13.67 5.07 -11.19
CA ALA A 1 14.69 4.53 -12.10
C ALA A 1 15.60 3.49 -11.41
N ASN A 2 16.27 3.80 -10.27
CA ASN A 2 17.19 2.87 -9.62
C ASN A 2 16.52 1.60 -9.06
N ALA A 3 15.28 1.68 -8.59
CA ALA A 3 14.52 0.52 -8.12
C ALA A 3 14.18 -0.42 -9.30
N ILE A 4 13.80 0.15 -10.44
CA ILE A 4 13.49 -0.60 -11.66
C ILE A 4 14.74 -1.30 -12.21
N ARG A 5 15.90 -0.63 -12.17
CA ARG A 5 17.18 -1.24 -12.58
C ARG A 5 17.59 -2.42 -11.71
N LYS A 6 17.15 -2.48 -10.44
CA LYS A 6 17.44 -3.59 -9.51
C LYS A 6 16.47 -4.76 -9.64
N THR A 7 15.22 -4.50 -10.02
CA THR A 7 14.15 -5.51 -10.09
C THR A 7 14.03 -6.17 -11.44
N LEU A 8 14.35 -5.48 -12.51
CA LEU A 8 14.36 -6.07 -13.84
C LEU A 8 15.69 -6.83 -14.03
N ARG A 9 15.64 -8.02 -14.54
CA ARG A 9 16.80 -8.78 -15.06
C ARG A 9 17.36 -8.09 -16.31
N TYR A 10 17.52 -6.80 -16.18
CA TYR A 10 17.81 -5.83 -17.21
C TYR A 10 19.04 -6.16 -18.04
N LYS A 11 20.06 -6.76 -17.41
CA LYS A 11 21.30 -7.11 -18.09
C LYS A 11 21.23 -8.44 -18.86
N GLN A 12 20.29 -9.32 -18.54
CA GLN A 12 20.17 -10.64 -19.15
C GLN A 12 19.26 -10.63 -20.37
N ASP A 13 18.18 -9.84 -20.35
CA ASP A 13 17.11 -9.95 -21.35
C ASP A 13 17.09 -8.79 -22.35
N ASN A 14 18.05 -7.83 -22.26
CA ASN A 14 18.17 -6.66 -23.14
C ASN A 14 16.87 -5.81 -23.22
N LEU A 15 16.05 -5.84 -22.17
CA LEU A 15 14.78 -5.14 -22.08
C LEU A 15 15.01 -3.64 -22.00
N ARG A 16 14.54 -2.90 -22.98
CA ARG A 16 14.70 -1.45 -23.09
C ARG A 16 13.44 -0.66 -22.74
N ASP A 17 12.30 -1.34 -22.65
CA ASP A 17 11.00 -0.72 -22.40
C ASP A 17 10.43 -1.23 -21.09
N GLY A 18 9.82 -0.33 -20.33
CA GLY A 18 9.10 -0.62 -19.11
C GLY A 18 7.81 0.19 -19.02
N ILE A 19 6.78 -0.40 -18.44
CA ILE A 19 5.52 0.28 -18.16
C ILE A 19 5.39 0.41 -16.65
N MET A 20 5.08 1.61 -16.18
CA MET A 20 4.75 1.88 -14.80
C MET A 20 3.27 2.23 -14.71
N LEU A 21 2.53 1.43 -13.96
CA LEU A 21 1.11 1.66 -13.71
C LEU A 21 0.94 2.28 -12.32
N ALA A 22 0.12 3.32 -12.22
CA ALA A 22 -0.27 3.93 -10.96
C ALA A 22 -1.61 4.66 -11.08
N TRP A 23 -2.29 4.86 -9.96
CA TRP A 23 -3.49 5.70 -9.90
C TRP A 23 -3.17 7.17 -10.16
N ALA A 24 -2.04 7.64 -9.68
CA ALA A 24 -1.55 8.98 -9.92
C ALA A 24 -0.03 9.02 -9.94
N PHE A 25 0.53 9.94 -10.69
CA PHE A 25 1.95 10.27 -10.69
C PHE A 25 2.12 11.71 -10.21
N ARG A 26 3.20 11.95 -9.50
CA ARG A 26 3.59 13.32 -9.17
C ARG A 26 3.98 14.06 -10.46
N PRO A 27 3.63 15.34 -10.60
CA PRO A 27 3.97 16.11 -11.81
C PRO A 27 5.46 16.12 -12.12
N ASP A 28 6.31 16.25 -11.10
CA ASP A 28 7.76 16.22 -11.23
C ASP A 28 8.30 14.86 -11.73
N ALA A 29 7.65 13.75 -11.36
CA ALA A 29 8.02 12.43 -11.85
C ALA A 29 7.69 12.24 -13.34
N MET A 30 6.55 12.76 -13.79
CA MET A 30 6.17 12.75 -15.20
C MET A 30 7.11 13.61 -16.03
N GLU A 31 7.42 14.81 -15.56
CA GLU A 31 8.37 15.72 -16.24
C GLU A 31 9.77 15.11 -16.32
N ALA A 32 10.24 14.48 -15.24
CA ALA A 32 11.54 13.80 -15.22
C ALA A 32 11.58 12.63 -16.21
N ALA A 33 10.50 11.83 -16.30
CA ALA A 33 10.41 10.73 -17.25
C ALA A 33 10.43 11.24 -18.70
N GLU A 34 9.70 12.31 -18.99
CA GLU A 34 9.67 12.92 -20.32
C GLU A 34 11.03 13.57 -20.69
N ARG A 35 11.68 14.21 -19.73
CA ARG A 35 13.04 14.74 -19.94
C ARG A 35 14.03 13.63 -20.25
N LEU A 36 13.98 12.54 -19.50
CA LEU A 36 14.84 11.38 -19.74
C LEU A 36 14.56 10.73 -21.08
N ARG A 37 13.31 10.74 -21.53
CA ARG A 37 12.90 10.22 -22.85
C ARG A 37 13.43 11.08 -24.00
N ARG A 38 13.53 12.40 -23.83
CA ARG A 38 14.04 13.34 -24.83
C ARG A 38 15.57 13.37 -24.90
N LEU A 39 16.24 13.00 -23.83
CA LEU A 39 17.68 12.86 -23.83
C LEU A 39 18.03 11.60 -24.59
N GLU A 40 18.24 11.69 -25.89
CA GLU A 40 18.89 10.69 -26.73
C GLU A 40 20.34 10.51 -26.30
N GLN A 41 20.55 10.07 -25.09
CA GLN A 41 21.89 9.70 -24.69
C GLN A 41 22.15 8.29 -25.18
N THR A 42 23.03 8.22 -26.12
CA THR A 42 23.59 7.05 -26.76
C THR A 42 24.26 6.07 -25.81
N ASP A 43 24.41 6.40 -24.55
CA ASP A 43 25.09 5.58 -23.58
C ASP A 43 24.12 4.74 -22.75
N LEU A 44 23.92 3.59 -23.25
CA LEU A 44 24.11 2.32 -22.58
C LEU A 44 23.05 1.77 -21.63
N ASN A 45 22.12 2.48 -21.09
CA ASN A 45 21.23 1.89 -20.09
C ASN A 45 19.89 2.57 -20.02
N PHE A 46 19.39 2.97 -21.15
CA PHE A 46 18.15 3.68 -21.22
C PHE A 46 16.98 2.70 -21.21
N ILE A 47 16.22 2.72 -20.13
CA ILE A 47 14.90 2.09 -20.11
C ILE A 47 13.90 3.18 -20.51
N ARG A 48 13.24 2.99 -21.63
CA ARG A 48 12.08 3.81 -21.98
C ARG A 48 10.95 3.45 -21.03
N LEU A 49 10.59 4.39 -20.16
CA LEU A 49 9.57 4.19 -19.16
C LEU A 49 8.27 4.86 -19.61
N ASP A 50 7.26 4.08 -19.86
CA ASP A 50 5.91 4.55 -20.10
C ASP A 50 5.15 4.62 -18.77
N MET A 51 4.66 5.81 -18.40
CA MET A 51 3.91 6.05 -17.19
C MET A 51 2.42 6.15 -17.55
N ILE A 52 1.66 5.15 -17.18
CA ILE A 52 0.24 5.03 -17.52
C ILE A 52 -0.60 5.07 -16.25
N ARG A 53 -1.54 6.01 -16.19
CA ARG A 53 -2.53 6.03 -15.11
C ARG A 53 -3.57 4.94 -15.36
N ILE A 54 -3.89 4.19 -14.30
CA ILE A 54 -4.83 3.06 -14.34
C ILE A 54 -6.26 3.53 -14.70
N ASP A 55 -6.64 4.76 -14.34
CA ASP A 55 -7.93 5.36 -14.66
C ASP A 55 -7.99 6.03 -16.04
N SER A 56 -6.89 6.00 -16.82
CA SER A 56 -6.80 6.70 -18.11
C SER A 56 -7.38 5.88 -19.27
N PRO A 57 -7.88 6.55 -20.33
CA PRO A 57 -8.27 5.88 -21.57
C PRO A 57 -7.13 5.05 -22.16
N ARG A 58 -5.89 5.56 -22.08
CA ARG A 58 -4.69 4.88 -22.58
C ARG A 58 -4.45 3.53 -21.89
N PHE A 59 -4.77 3.41 -20.59
CA PHE A 59 -4.69 2.13 -19.91
C PHE A 59 -5.71 1.13 -20.47
N ARG A 60 -6.95 1.56 -20.72
CA ARG A 60 -7.99 0.70 -21.29
C ARG A 60 -7.60 0.21 -22.68
N GLU A 61 -7.08 1.09 -23.53
CA GLU A 61 -6.58 0.74 -24.87
C GLU A 61 -5.45 -0.29 -24.77
N HIS A 62 -4.54 -0.11 -23.83
CA HIS A 62 -3.41 -1.01 -23.64
C HIS A 62 -3.86 -2.38 -23.16
N VAL A 63 -4.79 -2.46 -22.20
CA VAL A 63 -5.37 -3.72 -21.72
C VAL A 63 -6.17 -4.41 -22.83
N THR A 64 -6.96 -3.67 -23.59
CA THR A 64 -7.71 -4.23 -24.73
C THR A 64 -6.76 -4.80 -25.79
N ALA A 65 -5.69 -4.11 -26.11
CA ALA A 65 -4.69 -4.60 -27.06
C ALA A 65 -3.99 -5.88 -26.57
N LEU A 66 -3.70 -5.97 -25.28
CA LEU A 66 -3.14 -7.17 -24.66
C LEU A 66 -4.13 -8.34 -24.68
N SER A 67 -5.42 -8.07 -24.41
CA SER A 67 -6.47 -9.12 -24.41
C SER A 67 -6.71 -9.76 -25.76
N THR A 68 -6.51 -9.01 -26.83
CA THR A 68 -6.63 -9.53 -28.20
C THR A 68 -5.41 -10.37 -28.65
N GLN A 69 -4.26 -10.17 -27.99
CA GLN A 69 -3.03 -10.90 -28.31
C GLN A 69 -2.78 -12.13 -27.43
N ASN A 70 -3.29 -12.12 -26.20
CA ASN A 70 -3.11 -13.20 -25.22
C ASN A 70 -4.35 -13.30 -24.32
N ALA A 71 -5.02 -14.43 -24.38
CA ALA A 71 -6.20 -14.69 -23.53
C ALA A 71 -5.89 -14.73 -22.02
N ASP A 72 -4.61 -14.81 -21.65
CA ASP A 72 -4.15 -14.99 -20.26
C ASP A 72 -3.71 -13.70 -19.56
N TYR A 73 -3.91 -12.52 -20.16
CA TYR A 73 -3.45 -11.27 -19.55
C TYR A 73 -4.11 -11.00 -18.17
N GLU A 74 -5.31 -11.51 -17.93
CA GLU A 74 -6.02 -11.41 -16.65
C GLU A 74 -5.23 -12.07 -15.51
N ASN A 75 -4.41 -13.05 -15.83
CA ASN A 75 -3.54 -13.71 -14.85
C ASN A 75 -2.32 -12.86 -14.44
N PHE A 76 -2.02 -11.80 -15.19
CA PHE A 76 -0.86 -10.93 -14.92
C PHE A 76 -1.21 -9.58 -14.31
N LEU A 77 -2.49 -9.20 -14.28
CA LEU A 77 -2.97 -7.94 -13.73
C LEU A 77 -3.89 -8.22 -12.54
N THR A 78 -3.36 -8.10 -11.35
CA THR A 78 -4.15 -8.16 -10.14
C THR A 78 -4.42 -6.75 -9.63
N PHE A 79 -5.69 -6.36 -9.55
CA PHE A 79 -6.10 -5.12 -8.91
C PHE A 79 -6.27 -5.38 -7.42
N VAL A 80 -5.32 -4.88 -6.66
CA VAL A 80 -5.37 -4.98 -5.20
C VAL A 80 -6.26 -3.88 -4.65
N GLN A 81 -7.29 -4.27 -3.90
CA GLN A 81 -8.18 -3.36 -3.19
C GLN A 81 -7.72 -3.23 -1.73
N PRO A 82 -7.69 -2.01 -1.16
CA PRO A 82 -7.37 -1.85 0.25
C PRO A 82 -8.43 -2.51 1.12
N PRO A 83 -8.06 -3.16 2.23
CA PRO A 83 -9.00 -3.64 3.23
C PRO A 83 -9.89 -2.50 3.74
N LYS A 84 -11.18 -2.77 3.91
CA LYS A 84 -12.07 -1.85 4.60
C LYS A 84 -11.92 -2.06 6.09
N VAL A 85 -11.06 -1.25 6.71
CA VAL A 85 -10.72 -1.39 8.13
C VAL A 85 -11.89 -0.95 8.99
N GLU A 86 -12.35 -1.83 9.86
CA GLU A 86 -13.36 -1.57 10.87
C GLU A 86 -12.77 -1.81 12.25
N VAL A 87 -12.93 -0.86 13.16
CA VAL A 87 -12.37 -0.91 14.50
C VAL A 87 -13.46 -0.77 15.54
N GLY A 88 -13.66 -1.86 16.29
CA GLY A 88 -14.39 -1.81 17.54
C GLY A 88 -13.46 -1.41 18.70
N TYR A 89 -13.96 -0.61 19.64
CA TYR A 89 -13.19 -0.32 20.86
C TYR A 89 -14.08 -0.19 22.09
N LYS A 90 -13.52 -0.52 23.24
CA LYS A 90 -14.19 -0.37 24.52
C LYS A 90 -13.21 0.00 25.63
N ARG A 91 -13.64 0.80 26.58
CA ARG A 91 -12.90 1.05 27.81
C ARG A 91 -12.97 -0.17 28.73
N ILE A 92 -11.84 -0.58 29.30
CA ILE A 92 -11.74 -1.71 30.22
C ILE A 92 -11.23 -1.31 31.62
N ALA A 93 -10.51 -0.17 31.72
CA ALA A 93 -10.07 0.46 32.97
C ALA A 93 -9.89 1.97 32.76
N PRO A 94 -9.62 2.77 33.80
CA PRO A 94 -9.27 4.17 33.63
C PRO A 94 -8.15 4.32 32.59
N ARG A 95 -8.37 5.15 31.56
CA ARG A 95 -7.46 5.40 30.44
C ARG A 95 -7.03 4.17 29.63
N THR A 96 -7.58 2.99 29.91
CA THR A 96 -7.21 1.74 29.24
C THR A 96 -8.34 1.27 28.34
N TYR A 97 -8.03 1.06 27.09
CA TYR A 97 -8.97 0.66 26.05
C TYR A 97 -8.51 -0.62 25.35
N LYS A 98 -9.48 -1.47 25.01
CA LYS A 98 -9.28 -2.60 24.12
C LYS A 98 -9.83 -2.23 22.75
N PHE A 99 -9.05 -2.48 21.71
CA PHE A 99 -9.36 -2.29 20.31
C PHE A 99 -9.41 -3.63 19.59
N ASP A 100 -10.25 -3.74 18.57
CA ASP A 100 -10.47 -4.96 17.81
C ASP A 100 -10.70 -4.63 16.34
N VAL A 101 -9.98 -5.28 15.43
CA VAL A 101 -10.11 -5.13 13.98
C VAL A 101 -10.60 -6.41 13.29
N SER A 102 -11.11 -7.38 14.04
CA SER A 102 -11.56 -8.68 13.49
C SER A 102 -12.70 -8.55 12.47
N GLU A 103 -13.47 -7.47 12.53
CA GLU A 103 -14.55 -7.16 11.57
C GLU A 103 -14.05 -6.49 10.28
N THR A 104 -12.75 -6.29 10.13
CA THR A 104 -12.17 -5.72 8.91
C THR A 104 -12.48 -6.57 7.70
N ALA A 105 -13.12 -5.98 6.68
CA ALA A 105 -13.43 -6.67 5.44
C ALA A 105 -12.23 -6.69 4.50
N ILE A 106 -11.78 -7.88 4.14
CA ILE A 106 -10.78 -8.10 3.10
C ILE A 106 -11.50 -8.21 1.76
N LEU A 107 -11.17 -7.31 0.83
CA LEU A 107 -11.86 -7.17 -0.46
C LEU A 107 -11.21 -8.01 -1.56
N ASN A 108 -9.96 -8.42 -1.37
CA ASN A 108 -9.24 -9.29 -2.31
C ASN A 108 -9.59 -10.75 -2.03
N ALA A 109 -10.15 -11.44 -3.01
CA ALA A 109 -10.58 -12.83 -2.85
C ALA A 109 -9.42 -13.74 -2.42
N GLY A 110 -9.61 -14.46 -1.31
CA GLY A 110 -8.63 -15.38 -0.74
C GLY A 110 -7.48 -14.73 0.04
N ALA A 111 -7.40 -13.40 0.07
CA ALA A 111 -6.38 -12.70 0.84
C ALA A 111 -6.62 -12.80 2.35
N LYS A 112 -5.54 -12.67 3.11
CA LYS A 112 -5.53 -12.72 4.57
C LYS A 112 -4.81 -11.52 5.15
N ILE A 113 -5.24 -11.06 6.32
CA ILE A 113 -4.52 -10.03 7.07
C ILE A 113 -3.15 -10.59 7.47
N ILE A 114 -2.10 -9.84 7.14
CA ILE A 114 -0.72 -10.18 7.51
C ILE A 114 -0.09 -9.19 8.46
N ASN A 115 -0.66 -7.99 8.60
CA ASN A 115 -0.12 -6.97 9.46
C ASN A 115 -1.21 -6.06 9.99
N VAL A 116 -1.14 -5.74 11.29
CA VAL A 116 -1.98 -4.75 11.96
C VAL A 116 -1.04 -3.84 12.75
N GLN A 117 -1.13 -2.55 12.51
CA GLN A 117 -0.31 -1.53 13.15
C GLN A 117 -1.19 -0.47 13.79
N TRP A 118 -0.82 -0.02 14.97
CA TRP A 118 -1.55 1.02 15.70
C TRP A 118 -0.69 2.26 15.90
N ASP A 119 -1.32 3.41 15.72
CA ASP A 119 -0.80 4.71 16.10
C ASP A 119 -1.81 5.34 17.09
N PHE A 120 -1.45 5.31 18.37
CA PHE A 120 -2.31 5.82 19.45
C PHE A 120 -2.16 7.32 19.74
N ASP A 121 -1.32 8.01 18.95
CA ASP A 121 -1.14 9.46 18.98
C ASP A 121 -1.04 10.01 17.55
N TYR A 122 -2.00 9.63 16.70
CA TYR A 122 -1.99 9.91 15.27
C TYR A 122 -2.06 11.41 14.97
N GLY A 123 -1.02 11.90 14.32
CA GLY A 123 -0.89 13.29 13.91
C GLY A 123 -1.09 13.51 12.40
N LYS A 124 -0.10 14.11 11.77
CA LYS A 124 -0.11 14.41 10.33
C LYS A 124 0.24 13.21 9.44
N ARG A 125 0.92 12.22 9.98
CA ARG A 125 1.33 10.99 9.29
C ARG A 125 1.28 9.82 10.27
N PHE A 126 1.08 8.63 9.73
CA PHE A 126 1.06 7.42 10.52
C PHE A 126 2.47 7.07 11.03
N ILE A 127 2.59 6.88 12.34
CA ILE A 127 3.80 6.41 13.01
C ILE A 127 3.37 5.31 13.98
N SER A 128 3.70 4.05 13.68
CA SER A 128 3.29 2.94 14.54
C SER A 128 3.82 3.13 15.97
N THR A 129 2.93 3.01 16.95
CA THR A 129 3.31 3.00 18.36
C THR A 129 4.21 1.79 18.64
N PRO A 130 5.36 1.97 19.32
CA PRO A 130 6.27 0.86 19.63
C PRO A 130 5.56 -0.31 20.34
N GLY A 131 5.82 -1.53 19.89
CA GLY A 131 5.17 -2.74 20.40
C GLY A 131 3.80 -3.08 19.80
N TYR A 132 3.24 -2.20 18.95
CA TYR A 132 1.93 -2.37 18.33
C TYR A 132 2.00 -2.52 16.81
N SER A 133 3.03 -3.16 16.33
CA SER A 133 3.16 -3.56 14.93
C SER A 133 3.69 -4.99 14.85
N PHE A 134 3.27 -5.69 13.79
CA PHE A 134 3.81 -6.99 13.47
C PHE A 134 5.30 -6.87 13.12
N VAL A 135 6.15 -7.66 13.78
CA VAL A 135 7.57 -7.77 13.44
C VAL A 135 7.79 -9.14 12.81
N ARG A 136 8.15 -9.17 11.54
CA ARG A 136 8.38 -10.40 10.79
C ARG A 136 9.40 -11.30 11.50
N GLY A 137 9.05 -12.55 11.72
CA GLY A 137 9.89 -13.53 12.39
C GLY A 137 9.68 -13.65 13.90
N ILE A 138 8.97 -12.70 14.53
CA ILE A 138 8.65 -12.75 15.98
C ILE A 138 7.25 -13.31 16.19
N LYS A 139 6.27 -12.87 15.38
CA LYS A 139 4.88 -13.36 15.45
C LYS A 139 4.54 -14.06 14.14
N LYS A 140 3.85 -15.21 14.25
CA LYS A 140 3.42 -15.97 13.06
C LYS A 140 2.12 -15.44 12.47
N GLU A 141 1.26 -14.83 13.29
CA GLU A 141 -0.02 -14.27 12.90
C GLU A 141 -0.18 -12.86 13.46
N PRO A 142 -0.88 -11.97 12.75
CA PRO A 142 -1.13 -10.63 13.24
C PRO A 142 -2.08 -10.65 14.42
N GLU A 143 -1.82 -9.81 15.41
CA GLU A 143 -2.75 -9.61 16.52
C GLU A 143 -3.87 -8.67 16.05
N LEU A 144 -5.09 -9.19 15.94
CA LEU A 144 -6.28 -8.41 15.57
C LEU A 144 -6.80 -7.54 16.72
N GLN A 145 -6.32 -7.76 17.93
CA GLN A 145 -6.70 -7.03 19.12
C GLN A 145 -5.50 -6.32 19.73
N ALA A 146 -5.73 -5.14 20.27
CA ALA A 146 -4.73 -4.37 21.01
C ALA A 146 -5.34 -3.84 22.30
N GLN A 147 -4.54 -3.79 23.36
CA GLN A 147 -4.89 -3.10 24.59
C GLN A 147 -3.87 -1.98 24.79
N TYR A 148 -4.37 -0.78 25.04
CA TYR A 148 -3.50 0.39 25.23
C TYR A 148 -3.97 1.25 26.41
N GLU A 149 -3.02 1.63 27.26
CA GLU A 149 -3.21 2.57 28.34
C GLU A 149 -2.68 3.95 27.91
N PHE A 150 -3.59 4.93 27.83
CA PHE A 150 -3.20 6.30 27.47
C PHE A 150 -2.50 6.99 28.63
N PRO A 151 -1.44 7.77 28.38
CA PRO A 151 -0.67 8.44 29.42
C PRO A 151 -1.47 9.50 30.17
N SER A 152 -2.48 10.10 29.52
CA SER A 152 -3.36 11.10 30.16
C SER A 152 -4.76 11.07 29.55
N ALA A 153 -5.74 11.54 30.30
CA ALA A 153 -7.11 11.78 29.83
C ALA A 153 -7.17 12.90 28.77
N GLY A 154 -8.29 12.97 28.06
CA GLY A 154 -8.58 13.96 27.03
C GLY A 154 -8.75 13.37 25.64
N LYS A 155 -8.94 14.24 24.65
CA LYS A 155 -9.12 13.84 23.26
C LYS A 155 -7.85 13.25 22.66
N ARG A 156 -7.98 12.09 22.05
CA ARG A 156 -6.89 11.37 21.37
C ARG A 156 -7.32 10.97 19.98
N ARG A 157 -6.50 11.30 19.01
CA ARG A 157 -6.68 10.81 17.65
C ARG A 157 -5.84 9.57 17.46
N ILE A 158 -6.49 8.51 17.03
CA ILE A 158 -5.87 7.20 16.85
C ILE A 158 -6.02 6.72 15.40
N ALA A 159 -5.11 5.89 14.97
CA ALA A 159 -5.18 5.26 13.66
C ALA A 159 -4.82 3.78 13.73
N CYS A 160 -5.43 3.00 12.85
CA CYS A 160 -5.09 1.61 12.62
C CYS A 160 -4.84 1.38 11.15
N LYS A 161 -3.74 0.72 10.84
CA LYS A 161 -3.37 0.30 9.50
C LYS A 161 -3.41 -1.21 9.41
N VAL A 162 -4.10 -1.73 8.42
CA VAL A 162 -4.22 -3.18 8.17
C VAL A 162 -3.70 -3.47 6.77
N GLN A 163 -2.87 -4.50 6.65
CA GLN A 163 -2.33 -4.97 5.38
C GLN A 163 -2.73 -6.42 5.13
N ASP A 164 -3.04 -6.75 3.89
CA ASP A 164 -3.25 -8.12 3.43
C ASP A 164 -2.03 -8.67 2.67
N ASP A 165 -2.02 -9.97 2.43
CA ASP A 165 -0.92 -10.69 1.76
C ASP A 165 -0.87 -10.46 0.24
N MET A 166 -1.88 -9.82 -0.33
CA MET A 166 -1.89 -9.35 -1.72
C MET A 166 -1.36 -7.92 -1.88
N GLY A 167 -0.99 -7.25 -0.76
CA GLY A 167 -0.44 -5.90 -0.76
C GLY A 167 -1.47 -4.79 -0.59
N GLY A 168 -2.73 -5.12 -0.31
CA GLY A 168 -3.74 -4.15 0.08
C GLY A 168 -3.40 -3.51 1.42
N GLU A 169 -3.50 -2.18 1.53
CA GLU A 169 -3.29 -1.44 2.77
C GLU A 169 -4.48 -0.52 3.04
N GLY A 170 -5.19 -0.77 4.13
CA GLY A 170 -6.29 0.05 4.62
C GLY A 170 -5.89 0.87 5.84
N LEU A 171 -6.42 2.08 5.97
CA LEU A 171 -6.21 2.96 7.10
C LEU A 171 -7.55 3.40 7.68
N TRP A 172 -7.70 3.19 8.98
CA TRP A 172 -8.81 3.74 9.78
C TRP A 172 -8.28 4.80 10.73
N THR A 173 -9.05 5.86 10.96
CA THR A 173 -8.73 6.92 11.93
C THR A 173 -9.98 7.33 12.68
N ASN A 174 -9.83 7.61 13.98
CA ASN A 174 -10.91 8.13 14.81
C ASN A 174 -10.36 9.03 15.93
N GLU A 175 -11.21 9.89 16.47
CA GLU A 175 -10.96 10.65 17.68
C GLU A 175 -11.79 10.05 18.82
N ILE A 176 -11.15 9.76 19.94
CA ILE A 176 -11.79 9.23 21.13
C ILE A 176 -11.56 10.16 22.33
N GLU A 177 -12.52 10.19 23.24
CA GLU A 177 -12.37 10.85 24.53
C GLU A 177 -11.87 9.83 25.56
N VAL A 178 -10.66 10.06 26.05
CA VAL A 178 -10.02 9.20 27.05
C VAL A 178 -10.35 9.74 28.44
N ASN A 179 -11.00 8.93 29.26
CA ASN A 179 -11.44 9.24 30.62
C ASN A 179 -10.73 8.40 31.69
#